data_8284fd08fd9c8fadde33f0ca9bf57bae
#
_entry.id   8284fd08fd9c8fadde33f0ca9bf57bae
#
_cell.length_a   1.000
_cell.length_b   1.000
_cell.length_c   1.000
_cell.angle_alpha   90.00
_cell.angle_beta   90.00
_cell.angle_gamma   90.00
#
_symmetry.space_group_name_H-M   'P 1'
#
loop_
_entity.id
_entity.type
_entity.pdbx_description
1 polymer ?
#
loop_
_entity_poly.entity_id
_entity_poly.type
_entity_poly.pdbx_seq_one_letter_code
_entity_poly.pdbx_strand_id
1 'polypeptide(L)'
;MEKKRCTAIVLAAGQGKRMGTKTQKQYLNLCGYPVLWHCLHTFEASAVIDDMILVTGEDQIDYCRTEFVEKYGFRKICKIVAGGAERYHSVLNGLRAMEKNACEDGYVFIHDGARPFVDEPMLERVYADVCKYEACVVGMPVKDTIKIADTDGFIKETPKRSLVWQIQTPQVFSASLICYAYEELGRREKELLDRGIQITDDAMVVEEICGRKVRLTEGSYENMKLTTPEDLEIAETFLRCKNR
;
A
#
# COMPACT_ATOMS: atom_id res chain seq x y z
N MET A 1 26.03 6.79 -1.59
CA MET A 1 25.40 6.05 -2.71
C MET A 1 24.50 7.02 -3.44
N GLU A 2 24.50 6.99 -4.74
CA GLU A 2 23.56 7.77 -5.55
C GLU A 2 22.11 7.31 -5.26
N LYS A 3 21.18 8.27 -5.17
CA LYS A 3 19.75 7.96 -4.91
C LYS A 3 19.20 7.19 -6.12
N LYS A 4 18.67 5.99 -5.89
CA LYS A 4 17.94 5.23 -6.90
C LYS A 4 16.53 5.76 -7.07
N ARG A 5 15.97 5.60 -8.29
CA ARG A 5 14.59 5.99 -8.61
C ARG A 5 13.59 5.23 -7.72
N CYS A 6 12.62 5.96 -7.18
CA CYS A 6 11.55 5.42 -6.34
C CYS A 6 10.18 5.68 -6.98
N THR A 7 9.52 4.62 -7.42
CA THR A 7 8.18 4.69 -7.99
C THR A 7 7.14 4.24 -6.96
N ALA A 8 6.15 5.08 -6.67
CA ALA A 8 5.03 4.69 -5.83
C ALA A 8 3.88 4.13 -6.68
N ILE A 9 3.39 2.94 -6.33
CA ILE A 9 2.16 2.36 -6.87
C ILE A 9 1.07 2.55 -5.82
N VAL A 10 0.13 3.47 -6.09
CA VAL A 10 -0.95 3.82 -5.18
C VAL A 10 -2.23 3.10 -5.59
N LEU A 11 -2.73 2.22 -4.70
CA LEU A 11 -3.88 1.37 -4.97
C LEU A 11 -5.18 2.05 -4.53
N ALA A 12 -6.00 2.42 -5.49
CA ALA A 12 -7.30 3.06 -5.32
C ALA A 12 -8.45 2.33 -6.05
N ALA A 13 -8.26 1.06 -6.49
CA ALA A 13 -9.27 0.29 -7.21
C ALA A 13 -10.31 -0.42 -6.31
N GLY A 14 -10.11 -0.42 -4.99
CA GLY A 14 -10.97 -1.12 -4.04
C GLY A 14 -12.40 -0.55 -3.97
N GLN A 15 -13.43 -1.39 -4.07
CA GLN A 15 -14.84 -0.99 -4.07
C GLN A 15 -15.37 -0.51 -2.71
N GLY A 16 -14.64 -0.74 -1.61
CA GLY A 16 -15.02 -0.24 -0.28
C GLY A 16 -16.35 -0.77 0.29
N LYS A 17 -16.76 -1.99 -0.04
CA LYS A 17 -18.07 -2.59 0.32
C LYS A 17 -18.50 -2.42 1.79
N ARG A 18 -17.52 -2.36 2.72
CA ARG A 18 -17.76 -2.22 4.17
C ARG A 18 -18.16 -0.81 4.60
N MET A 19 -17.96 0.21 3.75
CA MET A 19 -18.33 1.60 4.07
C MET A 19 -19.83 1.89 3.93
N GLY A 20 -20.60 1.02 3.24
CA GLY A 20 -22.04 1.23 3.04
C GLY A 20 -22.42 2.46 2.21
N THR A 21 -21.45 3.12 1.57
CA THR A 21 -21.64 4.33 0.76
C THR A 21 -21.66 4.01 -0.73
N LYS A 22 -22.35 4.84 -1.53
CA LYS A 22 -22.29 4.75 -3.01
C LYS A 22 -20.94 5.20 -3.56
N THR A 23 -20.26 6.12 -2.87
CA THR A 23 -18.93 6.61 -3.23
C THR A 23 -17.87 5.68 -2.64
N GLN A 24 -16.90 5.30 -3.44
CA GLN A 24 -15.77 4.50 -2.98
C GLN A 24 -14.97 5.26 -1.91
N LYS A 25 -14.53 4.56 -0.87
CA LYS A 25 -13.94 5.14 0.35
C LYS A 25 -12.76 6.08 0.11
N GLN A 26 -11.93 5.78 -0.89
CA GLN A 26 -10.78 6.61 -1.25
C GLN A 26 -11.15 7.98 -1.83
N TYR A 27 -12.39 8.15 -2.27
CA TYR A 27 -12.93 9.41 -2.79
C TYR A 27 -13.86 10.14 -1.82
N LEU A 28 -14.11 9.58 -0.64
CA LEU A 28 -14.86 10.27 0.41
C LEU A 28 -14.10 11.53 0.87
N ASN A 29 -14.86 12.56 1.25
CA ASN A 29 -14.28 13.78 1.77
C ASN A 29 -13.69 13.54 3.16
N LEU A 30 -12.46 13.97 3.37
CA LEU A 30 -11.76 14.00 4.65
C LEU A 30 -11.15 15.40 4.84
N CYS A 31 -11.76 16.22 5.68
CA CYS A 31 -11.34 17.59 5.96
C CYS A 31 -11.14 18.47 4.70
N GLY A 32 -12.06 18.39 3.75
CA GLY A 32 -12.08 19.23 2.54
C GLY A 32 -11.43 18.62 1.30
N TYR A 33 -10.75 17.47 1.42
CA TYR A 33 -10.11 16.76 0.31
C TYR A 33 -10.53 15.29 0.26
N PRO A 34 -10.48 14.62 -0.92
CA PRO A 34 -10.66 13.16 -0.96
C PRO A 34 -9.62 12.44 -0.10
N VAL A 35 -10.00 11.32 0.54
CA VAL A 35 -9.07 10.49 1.32
C VAL A 35 -7.78 10.20 0.55
N LEU A 36 -7.89 9.81 -0.71
CA LEU A 36 -6.75 9.53 -1.60
C LEU A 36 -5.82 10.74 -1.77
N TRP A 37 -6.35 11.96 -1.74
CA TRP A 37 -5.56 13.20 -1.90
C TRP A 37 -4.44 13.28 -0.84
N HIS A 38 -4.73 12.90 0.40
CA HIS A 38 -3.78 13.06 1.50
C HIS A 38 -2.49 12.27 1.29
N CYS A 39 -2.57 10.99 0.91
CA CYS A 39 -1.36 10.21 0.62
C CYS A 39 -0.68 10.67 -0.70
N LEU A 40 -1.46 11.01 -1.74
CA LEU A 40 -0.90 11.54 -2.98
C LEU A 40 -0.16 12.86 -2.74
N HIS A 41 -0.69 13.74 -1.88
CA HIS A 41 -0.05 15.01 -1.51
C HIS A 41 1.29 14.79 -0.81
N THR A 42 1.36 13.82 0.13
CA THR A 42 2.61 13.44 0.77
C THR A 42 3.63 12.93 -0.25
N PHE A 43 3.22 12.04 -1.15
CA PHE A 43 4.12 11.51 -2.19
C PHE A 43 4.57 12.56 -3.20
N GLU A 44 3.68 13.50 -3.58
CA GLU A 44 4.03 14.63 -4.46
C GLU A 44 5.10 15.52 -3.83
N ALA A 45 4.98 15.81 -2.53
CA ALA A 45 5.92 16.65 -1.79
C ALA A 45 7.22 15.94 -1.40
N SER A 46 7.22 14.60 -1.35
CA SER A 46 8.35 13.80 -0.85
C SER A 46 9.60 13.93 -1.70
N ALA A 47 10.76 14.05 -1.03
CA ALA A 47 12.07 13.96 -1.67
C ALA A 47 12.45 12.51 -2.02
N VAL A 48 11.81 11.52 -1.40
CA VAL A 48 12.05 10.09 -1.63
C VAL A 48 11.41 9.62 -2.94
N ILE A 49 10.15 9.97 -3.18
CA ILE A 49 9.36 9.49 -4.33
C ILE A 49 9.63 10.34 -5.57
N ASP A 50 9.98 9.71 -6.68
CA ASP A 50 10.27 10.38 -7.96
C ASP A 50 9.03 10.41 -8.87
N ASP A 51 8.25 9.34 -8.90
CA ASP A 51 7.02 9.25 -9.69
C ASP A 51 5.97 8.35 -9.03
N MET A 52 4.72 8.46 -9.51
CA MET A 52 3.58 7.69 -9.03
C MET A 52 2.82 7.05 -10.17
N ILE A 53 2.37 5.80 -9.96
CA ILE A 53 1.37 5.13 -10.79
C ILE A 53 0.13 4.96 -9.94
N LEU A 54 -0.97 5.57 -10.34
CA LEU A 54 -2.26 5.45 -9.68
C LEU A 54 -3.03 4.28 -10.29
N VAL A 55 -3.41 3.30 -9.45
CA VAL A 55 -4.20 2.14 -9.87
C VAL A 55 -5.62 2.30 -9.32
N THR A 56 -6.60 2.47 -10.21
CA THR A 56 -8.00 2.77 -9.86
C THR A 56 -8.99 1.86 -10.57
N GLY A 57 -10.28 1.99 -10.29
CA GLY A 57 -11.33 1.36 -11.10
C GLY A 57 -11.26 1.84 -12.55
N GLU A 58 -11.55 0.97 -13.50
CA GLU A 58 -11.54 1.33 -14.93
C GLU A 58 -12.45 2.53 -15.22
N ASP A 59 -13.62 2.55 -14.61
CA ASP A 59 -14.61 3.62 -14.68
C ASP A 59 -14.19 4.93 -13.98
N GLN A 60 -13.10 4.92 -13.20
CA GLN A 60 -12.63 6.06 -12.42
C GLN A 60 -11.35 6.70 -13.01
N ILE A 61 -10.80 6.18 -14.11
CA ILE A 61 -9.55 6.67 -14.71
C ILE A 61 -9.67 8.14 -15.09
N ASP A 62 -10.73 8.51 -15.80
CA ASP A 62 -10.95 9.89 -16.26
C ASP A 62 -11.25 10.84 -15.07
N TYR A 63 -12.02 10.38 -14.10
CA TYR A 63 -12.22 11.13 -12.85
C TYR A 63 -10.90 11.39 -12.15
N CYS A 64 -10.05 10.38 -11.99
CA CYS A 64 -8.76 10.53 -11.33
C CYS A 64 -7.83 11.46 -12.11
N ARG A 65 -7.86 11.44 -13.45
CA ARG A 65 -7.07 12.35 -14.28
C ARG A 65 -7.52 13.79 -14.06
N THR A 66 -8.81 14.06 -14.17
CA THR A 66 -9.36 15.40 -14.01
C THR A 66 -9.17 15.93 -12.59
N GLU A 67 -9.49 15.12 -11.57
CA GLU A 67 -9.46 15.59 -10.19
C GLU A 67 -8.04 15.70 -9.64
N PHE A 68 -7.20 14.66 -9.81
CA PHE A 68 -5.89 14.63 -9.16
C PHE A 68 -4.77 15.22 -10.02
N VAL A 69 -4.74 14.97 -11.33
CA VAL A 69 -3.69 15.49 -12.19
C VAL A 69 -3.96 16.93 -12.61
N GLU A 70 -5.15 17.21 -13.15
CA GLU A 70 -5.48 18.54 -13.71
C GLU A 70 -5.85 19.55 -12.62
N LYS A 71 -6.78 19.21 -11.72
CA LYS A 71 -7.30 20.14 -10.70
C LYS A 71 -6.33 20.33 -9.53
N TYR A 72 -5.83 19.24 -8.92
CA TYR A 72 -4.89 19.32 -7.80
C TYR A 72 -3.42 19.44 -8.23
N GLY A 73 -3.11 19.20 -9.50
CA GLY A 73 -1.80 19.45 -10.07
C GLY A 73 -0.72 18.47 -9.64
N PHE A 74 -1.05 17.22 -9.33
CA PHE A 74 -0.07 16.19 -8.99
C PHE A 74 0.74 15.77 -10.21
N ARG A 75 1.97 16.27 -10.30
CA ARG A 75 2.87 16.12 -11.45
C ARG A 75 3.62 14.79 -11.46
N LYS A 76 3.83 14.18 -10.28
CA LYS A 76 4.49 12.88 -10.15
C LYS A 76 3.58 11.73 -10.59
N ILE A 77 2.27 11.92 -10.74
CA ILE A 77 1.40 10.89 -11.31
C ILE A 77 1.70 10.78 -12.81
N CYS A 78 2.59 9.85 -13.16
CA CYS A 78 3.00 9.64 -14.54
C CYS A 78 2.03 8.72 -15.31
N LYS A 79 1.30 7.82 -14.64
CA LYS A 79 0.30 6.94 -15.23
C LYS A 79 -0.89 6.69 -14.29
N ILE A 80 -2.06 6.49 -14.91
CA ILE A 80 -3.28 6.03 -14.24
C ILE A 80 -3.73 4.78 -14.98
N VAL A 81 -3.89 3.66 -14.27
CA VAL A 81 -4.21 2.37 -14.86
C VAL A 81 -5.35 1.68 -14.12
N ALA A 82 -6.07 0.80 -14.82
CA ALA A 82 -7.12 -0.01 -14.21
C ALA A 82 -6.54 -1.06 -13.25
N GLY A 83 -7.19 -1.24 -12.12
CA GLY A 83 -6.95 -2.36 -11.22
C GLY A 83 -7.45 -3.69 -11.78
N GLY A 84 -7.23 -4.77 -11.03
CA GLY A 84 -7.69 -6.10 -11.36
C GLY A 84 -8.73 -6.62 -10.38
N ALA A 85 -9.11 -7.89 -10.53
CA ALA A 85 -10.14 -8.54 -9.71
C ALA A 85 -9.74 -8.60 -8.21
N GLU A 86 -8.48 -8.90 -7.93
CA GLU A 86 -7.91 -8.97 -6.59
C GLU A 86 -6.88 -7.84 -6.38
N ARG A 87 -6.48 -7.62 -5.12
CA ARG A 87 -5.48 -6.60 -4.78
C ARG A 87 -4.15 -6.86 -5.51
N TYR A 88 -3.69 -8.10 -5.52
CA TYR A 88 -2.43 -8.45 -6.18
C TYR A 88 -2.50 -8.30 -7.72
N HIS A 89 -3.65 -8.50 -8.37
CA HIS A 89 -3.82 -8.16 -9.78
C HIS A 89 -3.68 -6.66 -10.04
N SER A 90 -4.20 -5.83 -9.13
CA SER A 90 -4.05 -4.37 -9.21
C SER A 90 -2.58 -3.96 -9.09
N VAL A 91 -1.82 -4.58 -8.17
CA VAL A 91 -0.38 -4.35 -8.04
C VAL A 91 0.36 -4.78 -9.31
N LEU A 92 0.06 -5.97 -9.86
CA LEU A 92 0.67 -6.46 -11.11
C LEU A 92 0.44 -5.49 -12.27
N ASN A 93 -0.79 -4.94 -12.41
CA ASN A 93 -1.10 -3.94 -13.44
C ASN A 93 -0.28 -2.65 -13.23
N GLY A 94 -0.10 -2.20 -11.99
CA GLY A 94 0.78 -1.08 -11.66
C GLY A 94 2.24 -1.34 -12.02
N LEU A 95 2.77 -2.52 -11.66
CA LEU A 95 4.14 -2.93 -12.00
C LEU A 95 4.36 -2.99 -13.52
N ARG A 96 3.43 -3.57 -14.27
CA ARG A 96 3.48 -3.64 -15.75
C ARG A 96 3.40 -2.27 -16.41
N ALA A 97 2.83 -1.30 -15.72
CA ALA A 97 2.78 0.08 -16.21
C ALA A 97 4.09 0.84 -15.98
N MET A 98 5.02 0.34 -15.18
CA MET A 98 6.33 0.97 -14.99
C MET A 98 7.13 1.00 -16.30
N GLU A 99 8.03 1.97 -16.41
CA GLU A 99 9.02 1.98 -17.50
C GLU A 99 10.02 0.85 -17.31
N LYS A 100 10.51 0.29 -18.39
CA LYS A 100 11.36 -0.91 -18.38
C LYS A 100 12.64 -0.73 -17.56
N ASN A 101 13.29 0.41 -17.68
CA ASN A 101 14.48 0.77 -16.89
C ASN A 101 14.16 0.96 -15.40
N ALA A 102 12.97 1.43 -15.05
CA ALA A 102 12.53 1.56 -13.65
C ALA A 102 12.29 0.19 -12.99
N CYS A 103 11.97 -0.85 -13.77
CA CYS A 103 11.86 -2.23 -13.28
C CYS A 103 13.23 -2.90 -13.04
N GLU A 104 14.30 -2.39 -13.65
CA GLU A 104 15.63 -2.99 -13.55
C GLU A 104 16.45 -2.43 -12.38
N ASP A 105 16.36 -1.11 -12.14
CA ASP A 105 17.14 -0.44 -11.09
C ASP A 105 16.33 0.66 -10.40
N GLY A 106 15.87 0.39 -9.19
CA GLY A 106 15.07 1.31 -8.39
C GLY A 106 14.35 0.60 -7.26
N TYR A 107 13.44 1.33 -6.65
CA TYR A 107 12.59 0.81 -5.58
C TYR A 107 11.11 1.10 -5.88
N VAL A 108 10.25 0.16 -5.51
CA VAL A 108 8.80 0.27 -5.67
C VAL A 108 8.15 0.36 -4.31
N PHE A 109 7.35 1.40 -4.11
CA PHE A 109 6.57 1.68 -2.90
C PHE A 109 5.10 1.34 -3.17
N ILE A 110 4.61 0.20 -2.71
CA ILE A 110 3.21 -0.20 -2.89
C ILE A 110 2.40 0.33 -1.72
N HIS A 111 1.43 1.20 -1.99
CA HIS A 111 0.65 1.88 -0.96
C HIS A 111 -0.85 1.82 -1.18
N ASP A 112 -1.59 1.55 -0.10
CA ASP A 112 -3.06 1.57 -0.13
C ASP A 112 -3.55 3.03 -0.09
N GLY A 113 -4.21 3.52 -1.13
CA GLY A 113 -4.77 4.89 -1.21
C GLY A 113 -5.85 5.20 -0.16
N ALA A 114 -6.24 4.22 0.64
CA ALA A 114 -7.11 4.38 1.80
C ALA A 114 -6.34 4.58 3.13
N ARG A 115 -5.02 4.82 3.08
CA ARG A 115 -4.18 5.21 4.24
C ARG A 115 -3.70 6.65 4.07
N PRO A 116 -4.45 7.63 4.58
CA PRO A 116 -4.15 9.04 4.34
C PRO A 116 -2.96 9.59 5.14
N PHE A 117 -2.42 8.83 6.11
CA PHE A 117 -1.47 9.36 7.11
C PHE A 117 -0.03 8.88 6.94
N VAL A 118 0.36 8.43 5.75
CA VAL A 118 1.77 8.27 5.42
C VAL A 118 2.45 9.65 5.49
N ASP A 119 3.68 9.71 6.05
CA ASP A 119 4.44 10.94 6.23
C ASP A 119 5.88 10.80 5.72
N GLU A 120 6.56 11.92 5.50
CA GLU A 120 7.94 11.94 4.98
C GLU A 120 8.91 11.18 5.89
N PRO A 121 8.89 11.32 7.23
CA PRO A 121 9.77 10.54 8.09
C PRO A 121 9.60 9.02 7.95
N MET A 122 8.39 8.54 7.66
CA MET A 122 8.13 7.13 7.39
C MET A 122 8.72 6.70 6.04
N LEU A 123 8.56 7.54 5.01
CA LEU A 123 9.13 7.29 3.68
C LEU A 123 10.67 7.25 3.74
N GLU A 124 11.30 8.15 4.48
CA GLU A 124 12.75 8.16 4.68
C GLU A 124 13.24 6.89 5.40
N ARG A 125 12.56 6.48 6.48
CA ARG A 125 12.92 5.25 7.22
C ARG A 125 12.83 4.00 6.34
N VAL A 126 11.71 3.84 5.63
CA VAL A 126 11.52 2.66 4.79
C VAL A 126 12.44 2.68 3.57
N TYR A 127 12.79 3.87 3.04
CA TYR A 127 13.80 4.01 2.00
C TYR A 127 15.19 3.57 2.49
N ALA A 128 15.60 4.00 3.68
CA ALA A 128 16.87 3.59 4.27
C ALA A 128 16.94 2.07 4.47
N ASP A 129 15.83 1.46 4.90
CA ASP A 129 15.74 0.02 5.08
C ASP A 129 15.77 -0.75 3.74
N VAL A 130 15.03 -0.30 2.71
CA VAL A 130 15.03 -1.00 1.42
C VAL A 130 16.38 -0.91 0.70
N CYS A 131 17.11 0.18 0.85
CA CYS A 131 18.49 0.30 0.36
C CYS A 131 19.43 -0.77 0.94
N LYS A 132 19.13 -1.25 2.15
CA LYS A 132 19.96 -2.22 2.87
C LYS A 132 19.46 -3.66 2.73
N TYR A 133 18.14 -3.85 2.72
CA TYR A 133 17.53 -5.19 2.83
C TYR A 133 16.79 -5.63 1.57
N GLU A 134 16.60 -4.76 0.56
CA GLU A 134 15.91 -4.98 -0.72
C GLU A 134 14.41 -5.27 -0.60
N ALA A 135 13.91 -5.64 0.57
CA ALA A 135 12.51 -5.94 0.84
C ALA A 135 12.16 -5.51 2.27
N CYS A 136 11.21 -4.60 2.43
CA CYS A 136 10.75 -4.14 3.73
C CYS A 136 9.29 -3.70 3.70
N VAL A 137 8.63 -3.79 4.84
CA VAL A 137 7.24 -3.39 5.01
C VAL A 137 7.08 -2.55 6.26
N VAL A 138 6.25 -1.52 6.13
CA VAL A 138 5.87 -0.69 7.28
C VAL A 138 4.88 -1.44 8.15
N GLY A 139 5.06 -1.38 9.47
CA GLY A 139 4.15 -1.98 10.43
C GLY A 139 4.33 -1.41 11.83
N MET A 140 3.46 -1.81 12.73
CA MET A 140 3.53 -1.45 14.16
C MET A 140 3.37 -2.69 15.03
N PRO A 141 4.10 -2.79 16.16
CA PRO A 141 3.83 -3.82 17.16
C PRO A 141 2.38 -3.73 17.66
N VAL A 142 1.75 -4.88 17.88
CA VAL A 142 0.38 -4.87 18.44
C VAL A 142 0.41 -4.38 19.90
N LYS A 143 -0.61 -3.58 20.29
CA LYS A 143 -0.78 -3.08 21.64
C LYS A 143 -1.52 -4.08 22.52
N ASP A 144 -2.52 -4.74 21.96
CA ASP A 144 -3.38 -5.66 22.66
C ASP A 144 -2.83 -7.10 22.66
N THR A 145 -3.35 -7.93 23.54
CA THR A 145 -3.07 -9.36 23.54
C THR A 145 -3.82 -10.01 22.38
N ILE A 146 -3.08 -10.64 21.47
CA ILE A 146 -3.64 -11.37 20.33
C ILE A 146 -3.87 -12.82 20.71
N LYS A 147 -4.99 -13.39 20.26
CA LYS A 147 -5.32 -14.79 20.36
C LYS A 147 -5.54 -15.36 18.96
N ILE A 148 -4.99 -16.53 18.71
CA ILE A 148 -5.33 -17.32 17.54
C ILE A 148 -6.44 -18.28 17.96
N ALA A 149 -7.58 -18.22 17.29
CA ALA A 149 -8.72 -19.09 17.54
C ALA A 149 -8.72 -20.31 16.60
N ASP A 150 -9.37 -21.38 17.00
CA ASP A 150 -9.76 -22.48 16.12
C ASP A 150 -11.09 -22.17 15.40
N THR A 151 -11.56 -23.12 14.58
CA THR A 151 -12.81 -22.99 13.82
C THR A 151 -14.06 -22.92 14.68
N ASP A 152 -14.00 -23.43 15.92
CA ASP A 152 -15.10 -23.47 16.87
C ASP A 152 -15.12 -22.26 17.81
N GLY A 153 -14.15 -21.32 17.64
CA GLY A 153 -14.04 -20.08 18.40
C GLY A 153 -13.28 -20.19 19.73
N PHE A 154 -12.65 -21.32 20.02
CA PHE A 154 -11.81 -21.48 21.19
C PHE A 154 -10.39 -20.96 20.94
N ILE A 155 -9.72 -20.52 22.02
CA ILE A 155 -8.34 -20.07 21.95
C ILE A 155 -7.43 -21.26 21.67
N LYS A 156 -6.75 -21.26 20.51
CA LYS A 156 -5.76 -22.26 20.11
C LYS A 156 -4.37 -21.87 20.60
N GLU A 157 -4.02 -20.57 20.47
CA GLU A 157 -2.66 -20.07 20.77
C GLU A 157 -2.70 -18.62 21.23
N THR A 158 -1.71 -18.24 22.05
CA THR A 158 -1.43 -16.86 22.41
C THR A 158 0.00 -16.53 22.00
N PRO A 159 0.21 -15.87 20.85
CA PRO A 159 1.54 -15.55 20.39
C PRO A 159 2.22 -14.54 21.33
N LYS A 160 3.55 -14.60 21.41
CA LYS A 160 4.33 -13.61 22.19
C LYS A 160 4.15 -12.22 21.57
N ARG A 161 3.45 -11.32 22.30
CA ARG A 161 3.06 -9.99 21.82
C ARG A 161 4.22 -9.18 21.21
N SER A 162 5.43 -9.28 21.77
CA SER A 162 6.62 -8.56 21.26
C SER A 162 7.08 -9.02 19.85
N LEU A 163 6.53 -10.10 19.32
CA LEU A 163 6.84 -10.62 17.99
C LEU A 163 5.67 -10.46 17.00
N VAL A 164 4.55 -9.87 17.43
CA VAL A 164 3.37 -9.69 16.58
C VAL A 164 3.27 -8.24 16.13
N TRP A 165 3.13 -8.07 14.82
CA TRP A 165 3.05 -6.77 14.17
C TRP A 165 1.78 -6.65 13.32
N GLN A 166 1.20 -5.47 13.30
CA GLN A 166 0.14 -5.09 12.35
C GLN A 166 0.81 -4.48 11.13
N ILE A 167 0.68 -5.15 9.99
CA ILE A 167 1.29 -4.71 8.74
C ILE A 167 0.49 -3.55 8.13
N GLN A 168 1.22 -2.56 7.68
CA GLN A 168 0.71 -1.37 7.01
C GLN A 168 1.26 -1.28 5.58
N THR A 169 1.08 -0.16 4.94
CA THR A 169 1.74 0.26 3.73
C THR A 169 2.34 1.67 3.92
N PRO A 170 3.42 2.04 3.22
CA PRO A 170 3.98 1.37 2.05
C PRO A 170 4.68 0.04 2.37
N GLN A 171 4.61 -0.90 1.41
CA GLN A 171 5.47 -2.07 1.34
C GLN A 171 6.46 -1.83 0.21
N VAL A 172 7.76 -1.98 0.49
CA VAL A 172 8.80 -1.43 -0.38
C VAL A 172 9.83 -2.49 -0.73
N PHE A 173 10.13 -2.59 -2.01
CA PHE A 173 10.99 -3.63 -2.56
C PHE A 173 11.93 -3.06 -3.61
N SER A 174 13.09 -3.73 -3.85
CA SER A 174 13.83 -3.49 -5.07
C SER A 174 12.95 -3.83 -6.29
N ALA A 175 13.00 -2.99 -7.31
CA ALA A 175 12.10 -3.10 -8.46
C ALA A 175 12.25 -4.46 -9.16
N SER A 176 13.49 -4.93 -9.36
CA SER A 176 13.74 -6.24 -9.98
C SER A 176 13.15 -7.40 -9.19
N LEU A 177 13.22 -7.37 -7.85
CA LEU A 177 12.67 -8.41 -6.99
C LEU A 177 11.13 -8.47 -7.09
N ILE A 178 10.47 -7.32 -6.93
CA ILE A 178 9.01 -7.29 -6.88
C ILE A 178 8.39 -7.56 -8.27
N CYS A 179 8.99 -7.04 -9.34
CA CYS A 179 8.53 -7.33 -10.70
C CYS A 179 8.63 -8.82 -11.00
N TYR A 180 9.77 -9.46 -10.67
CA TYR A 180 9.93 -10.91 -10.83
C TYR A 180 8.91 -11.69 -10.01
N ALA A 181 8.76 -11.35 -8.72
CA ALA A 181 7.85 -12.04 -7.82
C ALA A 181 6.39 -12.02 -8.32
N TYR A 182 5.94 -10.86 -8.84
CA TYR A 182 4.59 -10.71 -9.34
C TYR A 182 4.36 -11.36 -10.72
N GLU A 183 5.34 -11.38 -11.61
CA GLU A 183 5.24 -12.14 -12.86
C GLU A 183 5.17 -13.65 -12.60
N GLU A 184 5.96 -14.16 -11.65
CA GLU A 184 5.89 -15.56 -11.24
C GLU A 184 4.59 -15.88 -10.49
N LEU A 185 4.09 -14.97 -9.65
CA LEU A 185 2.77 -15.11 -9.03
C LEU A 185 1.69 -15.32 -10.09
N GLY A 186 1.68 -14.48 -11.14
CA GLY A 186 0.69 -14.60 -12.22
C GLY A 186 0.75 -15.94 -12.97
N ARG A 187 1.94 -16.55 -13.08
CA ARG A 187 2.10 -17.90 -13.67
C ARG A 187 1.66 -19.02 -12.74
N ARG A 188 1.82 -18.84 -11.44
CA ARG A 188 1.61 -19.86 -10.40
C ARG A 188 0.33 -19.65 -9.58
N GLU A 189 -0.49 -18.67 -9.93
CA GLU A 189 -1.70 -18.30 -9.17
C GLU A 189 -2.60 -19.50 -8.92
N LYS A 190 -2.89 -20.29 -9.96
CA LYS A 190 -3.73 -21.48 -9.83
C LYS A 190 -3.09 -22.52 -8.90
N GLU A 191 -1.80 -22.79 -9.01
CA GLU A 191 -1.06 -23.71 -8.13
C GLU A 191 -1.17 -23.29 -6.66
N LEU A 192 -1.00 -22.00 -6.38
CA LEU A 192 -1.07 -21.45 -5.02
C LEU A 192 -2.48 -21.57 -4.43
N LEU A 193 -3.50 -21.24 -5.23
CA LEU A 193 -4.91 -21.38 -4.83
C LEU A 193 -5.28 -22.85 -4.56
N ASP A 194 -4.83 -23.79 -5.41
CA ASP A 194 -5.05 -25.23 -5.22
C ASP A 194 -4.38 -25.76 -3.94
N ARG A 195 -3.29 -25.11 -3.48
CA ARG A 195 -2.62 -25.37 -2.19
C ARG A 195 -3.28 -24.68 -1.00
N GLY A 196 -4.34 -23.90 -1.22
CA GLY A 196 -5.02 -23.13 -0.18
C GLY A 196 -4.25 -21.88 0.27
N ILE A 197 -3.26 -21.43 -0.50
CA ILE A 197 -2.48 -20.22 -0.20
C ILE A 197 -3.25 -19.01 -0.72
N GLN A 198 -3.70 -18.18 0.22
CA GLN A 198 -4.37 -16.92 -0.09
C GLN A 198 -3.41 -15.76 0.12
N ILE A 199 -3.02 -15.10 -0.97
CA ILE A 199 -2.13 -13.93 -0.91
C ILE A 199 -2.86 -12.75 -0.26
N THR A 200 -2.30 -12.23 0.82
CA THR A 200 -2.90 -11.16 1.63
C THR A 200 -2.22 -9.81 1.42
N ASP A 201 -0.89 -9.81 1.16
CA ASP A 201 -0.10 -8.60 0.95
C ASP A 201 1.12 -8.86 0.05
N ASP A 202 1.90 -7.80 -0.21
CA ASP A 202 3.04 -7.86 -1.16
C ASP A 202 4.25 -8.56 -0.53
N ALA A 203 4.41 -8.47 0.79
CA ALA A 203 5.45 -9.21 1.51
C ALA A 203 5.27 -10.72 1.34
N MET A 204 4.04 -11.22 1.51
CA MET A 204 3.73 -12.63 1.33
C MET A 204 4.05 -13.11 -0.10
N VAL A 205 3.85 -12.27 -1.14
CA VAL A 205 4.25 -12.61 -2.50
C VAL A 205 5.76 -12.87 -2.59
N VAL A 206 6.56 -11.97 -2.01
CA VAL A 206 8.03 -12.10 -2.02
C VAL A 206 8.50 -13.31 -1.20
N GLU A 207 7.85 -13.59 -0.06
CA GLU A 207 8.15 -14.74 0.79
C GLU A 207 7.81 -16.06 0.10
N GLU A 208 6.59 -16.20 -0.45
CA GLU A 208 6.12 -17.45 -1.08
C GLU A 208 6.78 -17.73 -2.44
N ILE A 209 7.04 -16.70 -3.23
CA ILE A 209 7.59 -16.89 -4.59
C ILE A 209 9.11 -16.92 -4.57
N CYS A 210 9.75 -16.04 -3.80
CA CYS A 210 11.21 -15.84 -3.84
C CYS A 210 11.93 -16.46 -2.63
N GLY A 211 11.21 -16.90 -1.60
CA GLY A 211 11.80 -17.40 -0.34
C GLY A 211 12.64 -16.34 0.39
N ARG A 212 12.40 -15.04 0.11
CA ARG A 212 13.17 -13.93 0.67
C ARG A 212 12.53 -13.42 1.96
N LYS A 213 13.34 -13.14 2.95
CA LYS A 213 12.88 -12.49 4.19
C LYS A 213 12.59 -11.02 3.94
N VAL A 214 11.51 -10.54 4.51
CA VAL A 214 11.09 -9.14 4.44
C VAL A 214 11.35 -8.45 5.78
N ARG A 215 11.98 -7.27 5.75
CA ARG A 215 12.30 -6.47 6.94
C ARG A 215 11.07 -5.70 7.42
N LEU A 216 10.80 -5.72 8.73
CA LEU A 216 9.81 -4.84 9.34
C LEU A 216 10.44 -3.47 9.62
N THR A 217 9.81 -2.42 9.12
CA THR A 217 10.16 -1.01 9.37
C THR A 217 9.07 -0.37 10.24
N GLU A 218 9.45 0.38 11.24
CA GLU A 218 8.49 1.05 12.13
C GLU A 218 7.69 2.12 11.39
N GLY A 219 6.36 1.98 11.44
CA GLY A 219 5.38 2.88 10.85
C GLY A 219 4.87 3.94 11.82
N SER A 220 3.55 4.08 11.85
CA SER A 220 2.82 4.93 12.81
C SER A 220 1.47 4.30 13.15
N TYR A 221 1.03 4.40 14.39
CA TYR A 221 -0.33 4.01 14.77
C TYR A 221 -1.40 4.90 14.13
N GLU A 222 -1.04 6.11 13.70
CA GLU A 222 -1.92 6.99 12.93
C GLU A 222 -2.09 6.54 11.48
N ASN A 223 -1.13 5.79 10.91
CA ASN A 223 -1.19 5.30 9.51
C ASN A 223 -2.22 4.17 9.35
N MET A 224 -3.43 4.42 9.86
CA MET A 224 -4.56 3.49 9.77
C MET A 224 -5.12 3.41 8.35
N LYS A 225 -5.70 2.26 8.02
CA LYS A 225 -6.45 2.06 6.77
C LYS A 225 -7.91 2.36 7.02
N LEU A 226 -8.48 3.33 6.32
CA LEU A 226 -9.90 3.61 6.41
C LEU A 226 -10.70 2.46 5.79
N THR A 227 -11.50 1.79 6.61
CA THR A 227 -12.26 0.58 6.22
C THR A 227 -13.73 0.63 6.61
N THR A 228 -14.06 1.41 7.64
CA THR A 228 -15.40 1.60 8.17
C THR A 228 -15.73 3.10 8.29
N PRO A 229 -17.01 3.49 8.45
CA PRO A 229 -17.38 4.89 8.67
C PRO A 229 -16.74 5.51 9.90
N GLU A 230 -16.58 4.73 10.98
CA GLU A 230 -15.97 5.18 12.24
C GLU A 230 -14.50 5.57 12.04
N ASP A 231 -13.78 4.88 11.13
CA ASP A 231 -12.41 5.22 10.79
C ASP A 231 -12.29 6.64 10.21
N LEU A 232 -13.32 7.12 9.51
CA LEU A 232 -13.34 8.46 8.94
C LEU A 232 -13.40 9.54 10.05
N GLU A 233 -14.21 9.34 11.09
CA GLU A 233 -14.32 10.25 12.22
C GLU A 233 -13.00 10.31 13.02
N ILE A 234 -12.34 9.17 13.21
CA ILE A 234 -11.01 9.08 13.82
C ILE A 234 -9.99 9.84 12.98
N ALA A 235 -10.01 9.64 11.65
CA ALA A 235 -9.11 10.31 10.72
C ALA A 235 -9.29 11.84 10.74
N GLU A 236 -10.53 12.34 10.78
CA GLU A 236 -10.80 13.77 10.93
C GLU A 236 -10.19 14.34 12.23
N THR A 237 -10.29 13.57 13.32
CA THR A 237 -9.71 13.98 14.61
C THR A 237 -8.19 14.11 14.51
N PHE A 238 -7.50 13.17 13.87
CA PHE A 238 -6.05 13.23 13.66
C PHE A 238 -5.64 14.46 12.84
N LEU A 239 -6.35 14.77 11.75
CA LEU A 239 -6.04 15.95 10.93
C LEU A 239 -6.27 17.26 11.68
N ARG A 240 -7.34 17.37 12.47
CA ARG A 240 -7.61 18.57 13.29
C ARG A 240 -6.53 18.79 14.35
N CYS A 241 -5.96 17.71 14.91
CA CYS A 241 -4.88 17.82 15.89
C CYS A 241 -3.55 18.23 15.25
N LYS A 242 -3.27 17.80 14.01
CA LYS A 242 -2.04 18.19 13.28
C LYS A 242 -2.04 19.66 12.81
N ASN A 243 -3.21 20.25 12.63
CA ASN A 243 -3.37 21.64 12.18
C ASN A 243 -3.47 22.66 13.33
N ARG A 244 -3.28 22.25 14.57
CA ARG A 244 -3.16 23.09 15.77
C ARG A 244 -1.71 23.31 16.16
#